data_7b2289e120dd8074c1fa2395b72fd6ce
#
_entry.id   7b2289e120dd8074c1fa2395b72fd6ce
#
_cell.length_a   1.000
_cell.length_b   1.000
_cell.length_c   1.000
_cell.angle_alpha   90.00
_cell.angle_beta   90.00
_cell.angle_gamma   90.00
#
_symmetry.space_group_name_H-M   'P 1'
#
loop_
_entity.id
_entity.type
_entity.pdbx_description
1 polymer ?
#
loop_
_entity_poly.entity_id
_entity_poly.type
_entity_poly.pdbx_seq_one_letter_code
_entity_poly.pdbx_strand_id
1 'polypeptide(L)'
;MNKNIVKIGIPSKGRLRSGVLDIFKRKKLRILSERGERDLFGFIKGKKNIVINYLHAREIIERLADGSLDVGFSGYDLLMESEINVQRKVIVKKKYDFGKATLVVAIP
;
A
#
# COMPACT_ATOMS: atom_id res chain seq x y z
N MET A 1 -12.00 -19.06 10.80
CA MET A 1 -10.65 -18.57 10.65
C MET A 1 -10.46 -17.89 9.30
N ASN A 2 -10.14 -16.62 9.29
CA ASN A 2 -10.07 -15.86 8.04
C ASN A 2 -8.68 -15.76 7.51
N LYS A 3 -8.19 -16.86 7.00
CA LYS A 3 -6.85 -16.88 6.42
C LYS A 3 -6.80 -16.21 5.06
N ASN A 4 -7.97 -15.86 4.51
CA ASN A 4 -8.05 -15.32 3.17
C ASN A 4 -8.18 -13.80 3.12
N ILE A 5 -8.06 -13.14 4.26
CA ILE A 5 -8.08 -11.68 4.26
C ILE A 5 -6.72 -11.17 3.85
N VAL A 6 -6.73 -10.35 2.80
CA VAL A 6 -5.53 -9.69 2.29
C VAL A 6 -5.54 -8.24 2.76
N LYS A 7 -4.50 -7.85 3.46
CA LYS A 7 -4.35 -6.48 3.97
C LYS A 7 -3.40 -5.71 3.08
N ILE A 8 -3.92 -4.64 2.49
CA ILE A 8 -3.14 -3.80 1.58
C ILE A 8 -2.93 -2.43 2.23
N GLY A 9 -1.69 -2.00 2.32
CA GLY A 9 -1.36 -0.67 2.82
C GLY A 9 -1.26 0.33 1.68
N ILE A 10 -1.93 1.47 1.82
CA ILE A 10 -1.90 2.56 0.86
C ILE A 10 -1.53 3.83 1.61
N PRO A 11 -0.64 4.68 1.04
CA PRO A 11 -0.30 5.95 1.68
C PRO A 11 -1.55 6.79 1.95
N SER A 12 -1.63 7.35 3.14
CA SER A 12 -2.81 8.09 3.58
C SER A 12 -2.97 9.45 2.95
N LYS A 13 -1.94 9.99 2.32
CA LYS A 13 -1.99 11.32 1.72
C LYS A 13 -0.87 11.54 0.71
N GLY A 14 -0.98 12.62 -0.05
CA GLY A 14 0.08 13.09 -0.92
C GLY A 14 0.11 12.43 -2.28
N ARG A 15 1.23 12.61 -2.97
CA ARG A 15 1.41 12.10 -4.33
C ARG A 15 1.41 10.59 -4.41
N LEU A 16 1.96 9.94 -3.40
CA LEU A 16 1.97 8.48 -3.38
C LEU A 16 0.54 7.94 -3.32
N ARG A 17 -0.31 8.55 -2.49
CA ARG A 17 -1.72 8.15 -2.44
C ARG A 17 -2.40 8.34 -3.80
N SER A 18 -2.21 9.50 -4.41
CA SER A 18 -2.82 9.79 -5.71
C SER A 18 -2.37 8.79 -6.76
N GLY A 19 -1.08 8.44 -6.75
CA GLY A 19 -0.53 7.45 -7.68
C GLY A 19 -1.17 6.09 -7.51
N VAL A 20 -1.35 5.64 -6.27
CA VAL A 20 -1.98 4.35 -5.99
C VAL A 20 -3.43 4.34 -6.44
N LEU A 21 -4.17 5.41 -6.11
CA LEU A 21 -5.58 5.50 -6.51
C LEU A 21 -5.74 5.48 -8.02
N ASP A 22 -4.82 6.11 -8.74
CA ASP A 22 -4.81 6.09 -10.20
C ASP A 22 -4.59 4.68 -10.73
N ILE A 23 -3.65 3.94 -10.14
CA ILE A 23 -3.39 2.55 -10.53
C ILE A 23 -4.64 1.69 -10.33
N PHE A 24 -5.29 1.83 -9.19
CA PHE A 24 -6.52 1.07 -8.89
C PHE A 24 -7.62 1.42 -9.88
N LYS A 25 -7.75 2.69 -10.22
CA LYS A 25 -8.75 3.14 -11.19
C LYS A 25 -8.49 2.54 -12.58
N ARG A 26 -7.24 2.52 -13.01
CA ARG A 26 -6.87 1.93 -14.30
C ARG A 26 -7.17 0.44 -14.37
N LYS A 27 -7.05 -0.23 -13.23
CA LYS A 27 -7.35 -1.66 -13.13
C LYS A 27 -8.82 -1.93 -12.84
N LYS A 28 -9.64 -0.88 -12.82
CA LYS A 28 -11.08 -0.96 -12.56
C LYS A 28 -11.39 -1.57 -11.19
N LEU A 29 -10.52 -1.31 -10.22
CA LEU A 29 -10.72 -1.72 -8.84
C LEU A 29 -11.26 -0.51 -8.08
N ARG A 30 -12.49 -0.59 -7.64
CA ARG A 30 -13.14 0.52 -6.96
C ARG A 30 -12.96 0.40 -5.46
N ILE A 31 -12.35 1.42 -4.86
CA ILE A 31 -12.19 1.48 -3.41
C ILE A 31 -13.39 2.16 -2.81
N LEU A 32 -13.96 1.55 -1.77
CA LEU A 32 -15.09 2.07 -1.03
C LEU A 32 -14.65 2.43 0.38
N SER A 33 -15.05 3.61 0.84
CA SER A 33 -14.75 4.09 2.18
C SER A 33 -15.97 4.79 2.74
N GLU A 34 -16.31 4.53 4.01
CA GLU A 34 -17.48 5.13 4.64
C GLU A 34 -17.35 6.65 4.82
N ARG A 35 -16.14 7.12 5.11
CA ARG A 35 -15.86 8.53 5.39
C ARG A 35 -15.09 9.21 4.28
N GLY A 36 -15.00 8.57 3.12
CA GLY A 36 -14.22 9.12 2.03
C GLY A 36 -12.74 9.22 2.37
N GLU A 37 -12.13 10.37 2.09
CA GLU A 37 -10.69 10.55 2.28
C GLU A 37 -10.23 10.54 3.73
N ARG A 38 -11.14 10.69 4.67
CA ARG A 38 -10.81 10.70 6.10
C ARG A 38 -10.81 9.32 6.73
N ASP A 39 -11.19 8.32 5.95
CA ASP A 39 -11.24 6.97 6.49
C ASP A 39 -9.85 6.38 6.65
N LEU A 40 -9.68 5.57 7.68
CA LEU A 40 -8.45 4.84 7.92
C LEU A 40 -8.45 3.49 7.21
N PHE A 41 -9.61 3.03 6.80
CA PHE A 41 -9.80 1.74 6.15
C PHE A 41 -10.67 1.88 4.93
N GLY A 42 -10.46 1.00 3.98
CA GLY A 42 -11.28 0.92 2.79
C GLY A 42 -11.45 -0.53 2.36
N PHE A 43 -12.32 -0.72 1.40
CA PHE A 43 -12.64 -2.03 0.85
C PHE A 43 -12.65 -1.93 -0.67
N ILE A 44 -12.50 -3.07 -1.33
CA ILE A 44 -12.63 -3.09 -2.79
C ILE A 44 -13.99 -3.67 -3.14
N LYS A 45 -14.75 -2.94 -3.96
CA LYS A 45 -16.08 -3.37 -4.37
C LYS A 45 -15.99 -4.74 -5.02
N GLY A 46 -16.82 -5.67 -4.54
CA GLY A 46 -16.88 -7.02 -5.07
C GLY A 46 -15.80 -7.97 -4.56
N LYS A 47 -14.90 -7.50 -3.69
CA LYS A 47 -13.82 -8.33 -3.15
C LYS A 47 -13.80 -8.24 -1.63
N LYS A 48 -14.63 -9.06 -0.99
CA LYS A 48 -14.82 -9.02 0.45
C LYS A 48 -13.60 -9.41 1.27
N ASN A 49 -12.66 -10.09 0.67
CA ASN A 49 -11.48 -10.57 1.36
C ASN A 49 -10.30 -9.59 1.31
N ILE A 50 -10.50 -8.41 0.74
CA ILE A 50 -9.44 -7.41 0.66
C ILE A 50 -9.79 -6.20 1.52
N VAL A 51 -8.89 -5.86 2.43
CA VAL A 51 -9.05 -4.69 3.31
C VAL A 51 -7.90 -3.73 3.02
N ILE A 52 -8.26 -2.47 2.81
CA ILE A 52 -7.29 -1.40 2.58
C ILE A 52 -7.02 -0.70 3.91
N ASN A 53 -5.76 -0.50 4.23
CA ASN A 53 -5.34 0.28 5.39
C ASN A 53 -4.63 1.53 4.87
N TYR A 54 -5.15 2.70 5.21
CA TYR A 54 -4.50 3.96 4.86
C TYR A 54 -3.52 4.31 5.95
N LEU A 55 -2.24 4.33 5.62
CA LEU A 55 -1.17 4.50 6.58
C LEU A 55 -0.16 5.50 6.07
N HIS A 56 0.66 6.02 6.98
CA HIS A 56 1.82 6.79 6.58
C HIS A 56 2.74 5.88 5.75
N ALA A 57 3.31 6.44 4.68
CA ALA A 57 4.12 5.63 3.76
C ALA A 57 5.27 4.89 4.45
N ARG A 58 5.90 5.51 5.44
CA ARG A 58 6.98 4.88 6.19
C ARG A 58 6.48 3.72 7.05
N GLU A 59 5.31 3.87 7.63
CA GLU A 59 4.70 2.81 8.44
C GLU A 59 4.34 1.60 7.58
N ILE A 60 3.96 1.82 6.33
CA ILE A 60 3.66 0.72 5.41
C ILE A 60 4.89 -0.18 5.26
N ILE A 61 6.06 0.40 5.10
CA ILE A 61 7.30 -0.35 4.96
C ILE A 61 7.57 -1.19 6.21
N GLU A 62 7.38 -0.59 7.39
CA GLU A 62 7.58 -1.29 8.66
C GLU A 62 6.62 -2.45 8.82
N ARG A 63 5.36 -2.27 8.42
CA ARG A 63 4.35 -3.32 8.53
C ARG A 63 4.52 -4.41 7.48
N LEU A 64 5.11 -4.11 6.34
CA LEU A 64 5.52 -5.14 5.40
C LEU A 64 6.63 -5.99 6.02
N ALA A 65 7.61 -5.33 6.63
CA ALA A 65 8.74 -6.01 7.22
C ALA A 65 8.33 -6.92 8.38
N ASP A 66 7.34 -6.52 9.18
CA ASP A 66 6.89 -7.34 10.31
C ASP A 66 5.78 -8.33 9.95
N GLY A 67 5.32 -8.32 8.69
CA GLY A 67 4.32 -9.25 8.20
C GLY A 67 2.87 -8.88 8.48
N SER A 68 2.61 -7.70 9.06
CA SER A 68 1.24 -7.31 9.37
C SER A 68 0.47 -6.77 8.17
N LEU A 69 1.15 -6.49 7.05
CA LEU A 69 0.51 -6.22 5.77
C LEU A 69 0.94 -7.30 4.77
N ASP A 70 0.03 -7.65 3.88
CA ASP A 70 0.30 -8.64 2.84
C ASP A 70 0.84 -7.99 1.57
N VAL A 71 0.38 -6.78 1.29
CA VAL A 71 0.83 -5.98 0.14
C VAL A 71 0.89 -4.53 0.60
N GLY A 72 1.86 -3.79 0.10
CA GLY A 72 1.96 -2.38 0.42
C GLY A 72 2.43 -1.57 -0.77
N PHE A 73 1.96 -0.34 -0.83
CA PHE A 73 2.41 0.66 -1.77
C PHE A 73 3.15 1.74 -0.99
N SER A 74 4.34 2.10 -1.42
CA SER A 74 5.10 3.14 -0.73
C SER A 74 6.10 3.77 -1.69
N GLY A 75 6.90 4.69 -1.18
CA GLY A 75 7.95 5.35 -1.96
C GLY A 75 9.22 4.53 -1.99
N TYR A 76 9.82 4.43 -3.16
CA TYR A 76 11.09 3.73 -3.30
C TYR A 76 12.18 4.36 -2.44
N ASP A 77 12.21 5.70 -2.38
CA ASP A 77 13.20 6.42 -1.57
C ASP A 77 13.06 6.08 -0.09
N LEU A 78 11.83 6.00 0.39
CA LEU A 78 11.58 5.65 1.79
C LEU A 78 12.07 4.23 2.10
N LEU A 79 11.87 3.32 1.16
CA LEU A 79 12.37 1.95 1.33
C LEU A 79 13.89 1.93 1.39
N MET A 80 14.55 2.66 0.49
CA MET A 80 16.01 2.69 0.44
C MET A 80 16.62 3.42 1.65
N GLU A 81 15.86 4.30 2.29
CA GLU A 81 16.30 4.98 3.51
C GLU A 81 16.05 4.16 4.77
N SER A 82 15.32 3.06 4.66
CA SER A 82 15.02 2.20 5.80
C SER A 82 16.25 1.42 6.23
N GLU A 83 16.23 0.95 7.47
CA GLU A 83 17.31 0.11 7.96
C GLU A 83 17.46 -1.15 7.12
N ILE A 84 18.67 -1.64 7.01
CA ILE A 84 18.99 -2.81 6.20
C ILE A 84 18.14 -4.02 6.59
N ASN A 85 17.90 -4.20 7.88
CA ASN A 85 17.07 -5.33 8.33
C ASN A 85 15.65 -5.23 7.81
N VAL A 86 15.12 -4.02 7.72
CA VAL A 86 13.78 -3.78 7.17
C VAL A 86 13.77 -4.05 5.68
N GLN A 87 14.76 -3.52 4.95
CA GLN A 87 14.84 -3.72 3.51
C GLN A 87 14.90 -5.20 3.14
N ARG A 88 15.62 -6.00 3.90
CA ARG A 88 15.78 -7.43 3.63
C ARG A 88 14.50 -8.22 3.79
N LYS A 89 13.53 -7.69 4.52
CA LYS A 89 12.26 -8.38 4.77
C LYS A 89 11.16 -7.95 3.80
N VAL A 90 11.49 -7.11 2.83
CA VAL A 90 10.50 -6.56 1.89
C VAL A 90 10.93 -6.91 0.48
N ILE A 91 10.00 -7.42 -0.30
CA ILE A 91 10.23 -7.79 -1.70
C ILE A 91 9.47 -6.83 -2.59
N VAL A 92 10.19 -6.08 -3.42
CA VAL A 92 9.58 -5.17 -4.39
C VAL A 92 9.13 -5.98 -5.59
N LYS A 93 7.84 -5.93 -5.91
CA LYS A 93 7.26 -6.66 -7.04
C LYS A 93 7.15 -5.80 -8.28
N LYS A 94 6.93 -4.50 -8.12
CA LYS A 94 6.80 -3.59 -9.26
C LYS A 94 7.13 -2.17 -8.84
N LYS A 95 7.66 -1.38 -9.78
CA LYS A 95 7.91 0.04 -9.60
C LYS A 95 7.10 0.84 -10.62
N TYR A 96 6.57 1.96 -10.17
CA TYR A 96 5.87 2.91 -11.02
C TYR A 96 6.56 4.25 -10.91
N ASP A 97 6.98 4.80 -12.03
CA ASP A 97 7.64 6.10 -12.06
C ASP A 97 6.62 7.19 -12.36
N PHE A 98 6.51 8.15 -11.45
CA PHE A 98 5.61 9.29 -11.60
C PHE A 98 6.40 10.59 -11.76
N GLY A 99 7.59 10.51 -12.32
CA GLY A 99 8.45 11.66 -12.53
C GLY A 99 9.30 11.96 -11.30
N LYS A 100 8.77 12.73 -10.37
CA LYS A 100 9.52 13.12 -9.17
C LYS A 100 9.48 12.10 -8.04
N ALA A 101 8.69 11.05 -8.20
CA ALA A 101 8.58 10.02 -7.19
C ALA A 101 8.43 8.66 -7.84
N THR A 102 9.02 7.64 -7.23
CA THR A 102 8.88 6.25 -7.65
C THR A 102 8.06 5.53 -6.60
N LEU A 103 6.95 4.98 -7.04
CA LEU A 103 6.07 4.17 -6.19
C LEU A 103 6.44 2.70 -6.35
N VAL A 104 6.51 1.98 -5.25
CA VAL A 104 6.76 0.54 -5.28
C VAL A 104 5.57 -0.21 -4.75
N VAL A 105 5.31 -1.38 -5.34
CA VAL A 105 4.38 -2.37 -4.81
C VAL A 105 5.23 -3.47 -4.21
N ALA A 106 5.04 -3.75 -2.94
CA ALA A 106 5.91 -4.66 -2.22
C ALA A 106 5.14 -5.64 -1.34
N ILE A 107 5.78 -6.76 -1.03
CA ILE A 107 5.23 -7.80 -0.15
C ILE A 107 6.31 -8.17 0.88
N PRO A 108 5.89 -8.82 1.98
CA PRO A 108 6.85 -9.32 2.97
C PRO A 108 7.81 -10.35 2.42
#